data_b10e725356d5a2053183bea533673564
#
_entry.id   b10e725356d5a2053183bea533673564
#
_cell.length_a   1.000
_cell.length_b   1.000
_cell.length_c   1.000
_cell.angle_alpha   90.00
_cell.angle_beta   90.00
_cell.angle_gamma   90.00
#
_symmetry.space_group_name_H-M   'P 1'
#
loop_
_entity.id
_entity.type
_entity.pdbx_description
1 polymer ?
#
loop_
_entity_poly.entity_id
_entity_poly.type
_entity_poly.pdbx_seq_one_letter_code
_entity_poly.pdbx_strand_id
1 'polypeptide(L)'
;MPELSFAVRYLKANAGIVITASHNPPHDNGYKVYFSDGAQVIEPHASGIIAKVNATTSETFTPLPKDRQGKVTMLGQEIDQEYMQRLETLILDPQIIREAKSLRIIYTPLHGTGSVIIKPMLNRLGFNFQVVKEQERFDSRFPTVKSPNPENAEALTMAIDLAEKENADLVVATDPDCDRMGAAVRERHAADTAATTGGKMKLLTGNQIGSLLGWYRTKMLFDKGVLDKENASRAVIIKTFVTTDLQKAIAEHYGLRCVETLTGFKYIGAKLGKYERAIPEEMRENYVNLTEEETRRLRLDHSSFYVFGGEESYGYSGADFVRDKDGNGAVIMFCEVAAYAKSRGQTVDQLLDEIFSMFGYFVEKNGSLVFEGAEGADKIARLVKSYTSNPFSEVLGSKVTSVRNFENETIKDVEGDMIPKEKMSIFELEDRTRIAVRPSGTEPKIKYYLFAQRRPQKGKFDSAELERIKSEVGEKLDRLWDWLQKDAQSRLSK
;
A
#
# COMPACT_ATOMS: atom_id res chain seq x y z
N MET A 1 -6.74 5.07 11.76
CA MET A 1 -6.76 3.58 11.75
C MET A 1 -5.44 2.96 12.22
N PRO A 2 -4.28 3.37 11.72
CA PRO A 2 -2.98 2.79 12.14
C PRO A 2 -2.71 2.92 13.64
N GLU A 3 -3.06 4.04 14.23
CA GLU A 3 -2.89 4.28 15.67
C GLU A 3 -3.73 3.32 16.55
N LEU A 4 -4.92 2.90 16.10
CA LEU A 4 -5.65 1.83 16.80
C LEU A 4 -4.88 0.52 16.79
N SER A 5 -4.33 0.12 15.64
CA SER A 5 -3.49 -1.07 15.52
C SER A 5 -2.31 -1.02 16.49
N PHE A 6 -1.63 0.13 16.56
CA PHE A 6 -0.55 0.39 17.52
C PHE A 6 -1.05 0.33 18.97
N ALA A 7 -2.14 1.04 19.30
CA ALA A 7 -2.68 1.14 20.66
C ALA A 7 -3.12 -0.22 21.21
N VAL A 8 -3.75 -1.07 20.38
CA VAL A 8 -4.13 -2.44 20.78
C VAL A 8 -2.91 -3.23 21.25
N ARG A 9 -1.78 -3.13 20.54
CA ARG A 9 -0.53 -3.81 20.91
C ARG A 9 0.13 -3.16 22.13
N TYR A 10 0.27 -1.85 22.11
CA TYR A 10 0.94 -1.08 23.17
C TYR A 10 0.26 -1.25 24.54
N LEU A 11 -1.07 -1.17 24.53
CA LEU A 11 -1.89 -1.34 25.75
C LEU A 11 -2.17 -2.81 26.10
N LYS A 12 -1.71 -3.77 25.29
CA LYS A 12 -2.00 -5.21 25.43
C LYS A 12 -3.51 -5.48 25.49
N ALA A 13 -4.30 -4.74 24.69
CA ALA A 13 -5.74 -4.90 24.63
C ALA A 13 -6.14 -6.23 23.94
N ASN A 14 -7.25 -6.83 24.35
CA ASN A 14 -7.72 -8.08 23.76
C ASN A 14 -8.29 -7.92 22.35
N ALA A 15 -8.84 -6.75 22.06
CA ALA A 15 -9.41 -6.40 20.77
C ALA A 15 -9.46 -4.89 20.56
N GLY A 16 -9.61 -4.47 19.32
CA GLY A 16 -9.85 -3.09 18.93
C GLY A 16 -10.98 -2.98 17.91
N ILE A 17 -11.70 -1.86 17.93
CA ILE A 17 -12.74 -1.54 16.95
C ILE A 17 -12.53 -0.11 16.49
N VAL A 18 -12.61 0.12 15.18
CA VAL A 18 -12.69 1.47 14.60
C VAL A 18 -13.94 1.60 13.76
N ILE A 19 -14.66 2.70 13.97
CA ILE A 19 -15.84 3.06 13.18
C ILE A 19 -15.38 3.96 12.05
N THR A 20 -15.44 3.44 10.81
CA THR A 20 -14.97 4.16 9.63
C THR A 20 -15.51 3.52 8.35
N ALA A 21 -15.85 4.35 7.37
CA ALA A 21 -16.04 3.94 5.99
C ALA A 21 -14.83 4.32 5.11
N SER A 22 -13.67 4.68 5.73
CA SER A 22 -12.45 5.11 5.04
C SER A 22 -12.73 6.30 4.10
N HIS A 23 -12.52 6.12 2.82
CA HIS A 23 -12.68 7.13 1.76
C HIS A 23 -14.03 7.02 0.99
N ASN A 24 -14.96 6.22 1.48
CA ASN A 24 -16.28 6.07 0.88
C ASN A 24 -17.11 7.36 1.03
N PRO A 25 -18.20 7.52 0.28
CA PRO A 25 -19.10 8.65 0.41
C PRO A 25 -19.63 8.85 1.85
N PRO A 26 -20.02 10.08 2.23
CA PRO A 26 -20.41 10.41 3.63
C PRO A 26 -21.60 9.64 4.20
N HIS A 27 -22.41 9.02 3.34
CA HIS A 27 -23.58 8.23 3.77
C HIS A 27 -23.22 6.77 4.09
N ASP A 28 -22.02 6.33 3.74
CA ASP A 28 -21.53 5.01 4.09
C ASP A 28 -20.99 4.99 5.52
N ASN A 29 -21.10 3.84 6.16
CA ASN A 29 -20.51 3.58 7.47
C ASN A 29 -20.04 2.14 7.55
N GLY A 30 -19.25 1.84 8.59
CA GLY A 30 -18.74 0.50 8.82
C GLY A 30 -17.86 0.44 10.05
N TYR A 31 -17.44 -0.76 10.40
CA TYR A 31 -16.45 -0.94 11.44
C TYR A 31 -15.46 -2.04 11.07
N LYS A 32 -14.24 -1.89 11.56
CA LYS A 32 -13.17 -2.87 11.41
C LYS A 32 -12.79 -3.40 12.79
N VAL A 33 -12.59 -4.71 12.89
CA VAL A 33 -12.28 -5.40 14.16
C VAL A 33 -10.84 -5.90 14.12
N TYR A 34 -10.13 -5.69 15.21
CA TYR A 34 -8.73 -6.06 15.41
C TYR A 34 -8.60 -7.03 16.60
N PHE A 35 -7.66 -7.96 16.52
CA PHE A 35 -7.26 -8.79 17.65
C PHE A 35 -6.11 -8.18 18.44
N SER A 36 -5.75 -8.84 19.54
CA SER A 36 -4.69 -8.45 20.45
C SER A 36 -3.30 -8.29 19.80
N ASP A 37 -3.10 -8.88 18.63
CA ASP A 37 -1.87 -8.70 17.84
C ASP A 37 -1.85 -7.41 17.02
N GLY A 38 -2.93 -6.60 17.05
CA GLY A 38 -3.06 -5.36 16.32
C GLY A 38 -3.38 -5.51 14.84
N ALA A 39 -3.63 -6.73 14.34
CA ALA A 39 -4.05 -6.98 12.97
C ALA A 39 -5.58 -7.10 12.87
N GLN A 40 -6.15 -6.79 11.70
CA GLN A 40 -7.55 -7.05 11.43
C GLN A 40 -7.84 -8.55 11.51
N VAL A 41 -9.02 -8.89 12.02
CA VAL A 41 -9.47 -10.29 12.14
C VAL A 41 -9.54 -10.96 10.77
N ILE A 42 -9.08 -12.21 10.73
CA ILE A 42 -9.16 -13.09 9.56
C ILE A 42 -10.04 -14.31 9.87
N GLU A 43 -10.25 -15.19 8.88
CA GLU A 43 -10.96 -16.44 9.09
C GLU A 43 -10.29 -17.33 10.15
N PRO A 44 -11.07 -18.10 10.95
CA PRO A 44 -12.54 -18.24 10.91
C PRO A 44 -13.31 -17.16 11.72
N HIS A 45 -12.61 -16.25 12.38
CA HIS A 45 -13.22 -15.27 13.30
C HIS A 45 -14.01 -14.20 12.55
N ALA A 46 -13.55 -13.78 11.35
CA ALA A 46 -14.24 -12.78 10.55
C ALA A 46 -15.66 -13.24 10.17
N SER A 47 -15.81 -14.42 9.59
CA SER A 47 -17.13 -15.00 9.27
C SER A 47 -17.98 -15.28 10.51
N GLY A 48 -17.36 -15.69 11.62
CA GLY A 48 -18.04 -15.89 12.90
C GLY A 48 -18.67 -14.59 13.44
N ILE A 49 -17.96 -13.45 13.37
CA ILE A 49 -18.47 -12.13 13.77
C ILE A 49 -19.61 -11.72 12.83
N ILE A 50 -19.43 -11.82 11.52
CA ILE A 50 -20.44 -11.47 10.52
C ILE A 50 -21.72 -12.30 10.73
N ALA A 51 -21.60 -13.61 10.99
CA ALA A 51 -22.75 -14.48 11.26
C ALA A 51 -23.53 -14.01 12.50
N LYS A 52 -22.84 -13.58 13.56
CA LYS A 52 -23.48 -13.02 14.77
C LYS A 52 -24.19 -11.71 14.48
N VAL A 53 -23.57 -10.80 13.74
CA VAL A 53 -24.17 -9.53 13.32
C VAL A 53 -25.45 -9.78 12.52
N ASN A 54 -25.40 -10.67 11.52
CA ASN A 54 -26.54 -10.99 10.66
C ASN A 54 -27.69 -11.69 11.40
N ALA A 55 -27.38 -12.41 12.47
CA ALA A 55 -28.38 -13.08 13.32
C ALA A 55 -29.02 -12.14 14.35
N THR A 56 -28.49 -10.92 14.54
CA THR A 56 -29.02 -9.95 15.50
C THR A 56 -30.20 -9.22 14.88
N THR A 57 -31.39 -9.47 15.43
CA THR A 57 -32.67 -8.90 14.94
C THR A 57 -33.13 -7.69 15.73
N SER A 58 -32.59 -7.47 16.94
CA SER A 58 -32.89 -6.34 17.79
C SER A 58 -31.72 -6.02 18.70
N GLU A 59 -31.54 -4.75 19.00
CA GLU A 59 -30.54 -4.27 19.95
C GLU A 59 -31.18 -4.10 21.32
N THR A 60 -30.62 -4.79 22.31
CA THR A 60 -31.01 -4.62 23.71
C THR A 60 -29.77 -4.29 24.52
N PHE A 61 -29.85 -3.21 25.29
CA PHE A 61 -28.79 -2.82 26.22
C PHE A 61 -29.30 -2.87 27.65
N THR A 62 -28.80 -3.80 28.44
CA THR A 62 -29.03 -3.82 29.88
C THR A 62 -27.71 -3.48 30.58
N PRO A 63 -27.61 -2.31 31.25
CA PRO A 63 -26.43 -1.95 31.98
C PRO A 63 -26.07 -3.00 33.03
N LEU A 64 -24.81 -3.37 33.11
CA LEU A 64 -24.32 -4.20 34.20
C LEU A 64 -24.42 -3.43 35.53
N PRO A 65 -24.58 -4.14 36.67
CA PRO A 65 -24.43 -3.54 38.00
C PRO A 65 -23.10 -2.79 38.13
N LYS A 66 -23.05 -1.69 38.86
CA LYS A 66 -21.89 -0.80 38.97
C LYS A 66 -20.59 -1.54 39.37
N ASP A 67 -20.71 -2.50 40.25
CA ASP A 67 -19.59 -3.36 40.72
C ASP A 67 -19.06 -4.33 39.66
N ARG A 68 -19.82 -4.53 38.57
CA ARG A 68 -19.44 -5.37 37.44
C ARG A 68 -19.12 -4.58 36.16
N GLN A 69 -19.21 -3.27 36.23
CA GLN A 69 -18.84 -2.42 35.09
C GLN A 69 -17.33 -2.29 34.97
N GLY A 70 -16.79 -2.47 33.76
CA GLY A 70 -15.39 -2.18 33.49
C GLY A 70 -15.07 -0.67 33.57
N LYS A 71 -13.83 -0.35 33.84
CA LYS A 71 -13.36 1.03 33.82
C LYS A 71 -13.30 1.53 32.38
N VAL A 72 -13.93 2.67 32.12
CA VAL A 72 -13.77 3.42 30.87
C VAL A 72 -12.63 4.42 31.04
N THR A 73 -11.63 4.36 30.19
CA THR A 73 -10.50 5.29 30.15
C THR A 73 -10.46 5.96 28.80
N MET A 74 -10.52 7.30 28.77
CA MET A 74 -10.27 8.07 27.57
C MET A 74 -8.76 8.13 27.34
N LEU A 75 -8.30 7.70 26.18
CA LEU A 75 -6.92 7.86 25.75
C LEU A 75 -6.75 9.26 25.17
N GLY A 76 -5.58 9.86 25.39
CA GLY A 76 -5.26 11.20 24.96
C GLY A 76 -3.90 11.28 24.30
N GLN A 77 -3.26 12.44 24.41
CA GLN A 77 -1.97 12.73 23.77
C GLN A 77 -0.83 11.77 24.15
N GLU A 78 -0.95 11.05 25.25
CA GLU A 78 0.05 10.06 25.68
C GLU A 78 0.23 8.95 24.65
N ILE A 79 -0.86 8.48 24.03
CA ILE A 79 -0.79 7.46 22.97
C ILE A 79 -0.27 8.06 21.67
N ASP A 80 -0.70 9.27 21.30
CA ASP A 80 -0.19 9.99 20.14
C ASP A 80 1.35 10.13 20.23
N GLN A 81 1.88 10.48 21.41
CA GLN A 81 3.33 10.66 21.62
C GLN A 81 4.10 9.34 21.48
N GLU A 82 3.62 8.26 22.09
CA GLU A 82 4.23 6.93 21.96
C GLU A 82 4.23 6.45 20.51
N TYR A 83 3.10 6.64 19.81
CA TYR A 83 3.01 6.30 18.40
C TYR A 83 3.96 7.15 17.56
N MET A 84 4.03 8.47 17.78
CA MET A 84 4.97 9.36 17.10
C MET A 84 6.43 8.98 17.34
N GLN A 85 6.81 8.54 18.54
CA GLN A 85 8.16 8.04 18.82
C GLN A 85 8.47 6.80 17.97
N ARG A 86 7.48 5.90 17.77
CA ARG A 86 7.66 4.75 16.88
C ARG A 86 7.78 5.18 15.43
N LEU A 87 6.99 6.17 14.98
CA LEU A 87 7.09 6.71 13.64
C LEU A 87 8.47 7.33 13.34
N GLU A 88 9.13 7.96 14.32
CA GLU A 88 10.50 8.48 14.15
C GLU A 88 11.49 7.39 13.74
N THR A 89 11.30 6.15 14.22
CA THR A 89 12.19 5.02 13.87
C THR A 89 12.09 4.59 12.39
N LEU A 90 11.06 5.05 11.67
CA LEU A 90 10.94 4.81 10.24
C LEU A 90 11.93 5.64 9.41
N ILE A 91 12.43 6.75 9.95
CA ILE A 91 13.45 7.59 9.33
C ILE A 91 14.80 6.89 9.41
N LEU A 92 15.38 6.62 8.24
CA LEU A 92 16.64 5.91 8.14
C LEU A 92 17.85 6.84 8.05
N ASP A 93 17.66 8.06 7.55
CA ASP A 93 18.73 9.07 7.49
C ASP A 93 18.25 10.48 7.86
N PRO A 94 18.21 10.81 9.13
CA PRO A 94 17.82 12.15 9.60
C PRO A 94 18.71 13.29 9.03
N GLN A 95 19.93 12.99 8.61
CA GLN A 95 20.83 13.99 8.05
C GLN A 95 20.36 14.48 6.69
N ILE A 96 19.90 13.59 5.81
CA ILE A 96 19.34 13.94 4.51
C ILE A 96 18.20 14.96 4.64
N ILE A 97 17.33 14.79 5.66
CA ILE A 97 16.23 15.73 5.92
C ILE A 97 16.79 17.10 6.30
N ARG A 98 17.82 17.16 7.16
CA ARG A 98 18.46 18.42 7.56
C ARG A 98 19.16 19.15 6.39
N GLU A 99 19.68 18.40 5.44
CA GLU A 99 20.33 18.94 4.23
C GLU A 99 19.31 19.41 3.19
N ALA A 100 18.15 18.78 3.10
CA ALA A 100 17.10 19.09 2.14
C ALA A 100 16.16 20.23 2.58
N LYS A 101 16.67 21.29 3.24
CA LYS A 101 15.88 22.44 3.74
C LYS A 101 15.07 23.17 2.66
N SER A 102 15.48 23.07 1.41
CA SER A 102 14.78 23.67 0.27
C SER A 102 13.60 22.83 -0.24
N LEU A 103 13.42 21.61 0.28
CA LEU A 103 12.28 20.76 -0.06
C LEU A 103 10.99 21.40 0.48
N ARG A 104 10.05 21.69 -0.40
CA ARG A 104 8.74 22.26 -0.05
C ARG A 104 7.65 21.22 -0.24
N ILE A 105 6.86 21.00 0.80
CA ILE A 105 5.83 19.96 0.85
C ILE A 105 4.45 20.60 1.04
N ILE A 106 3.47 20.18 0.28
CA ILE A 106 2.07 20.46 0.53
C ILE A 106 1.43 19.18 1.07
N TYR A 107 0.73 19.30 2.20
CA TYR A 107 0.01 18.21 2.82
C TYR A 107 -1.50 18.46 2.84
N THR A 108 -2.30 17.44 2.57
CA THR A 108 -3.74 17.45 2.79
C THR A 108 -4.22 16.19 3.51
N PRO A 109 -4.97 16.32 4.62
CA PRO A 109 -5.61 15.22 5.31
C PRO A 109 -6.97 14.83 4.69
N LEU A 110 -7.42 15.47 3.63
CA LEU A 110 -8.73 15.24 2.99
C LEU A 110 -9.89 15.22 4.00
N HIS A 111 -9.93 16.21 4.89
CA HIS A 111 -10.89 16.35 6.01
C HIS A 111 -10.80 15.24 7.08
N GLY A 112 -9.73 14.45 7.09
CA GLY A 112 -9.55 13.32 7.97
C GLY A 112 -8.67 13.59 9.20
N THR A 113 -8.29 12.51 9.86
CA THR A 113 -7.59 12.52 11.16
C THR A 113 -6.06 12.73 11.04
N GLY A 114 -5.48 12.63 9.85
CA GLY A 114 -4.03 12.62 9.66
C GLY A 114 -3.29 13.85 10.19
N SER A 115 -3.93 15.05 10.23
CA SER A 115 -3.30 16.25 10.78
C SER A 115 -2.88 16.13 12.24
N VAL A 116 -3.50 15.25 13.03
CA VAL A 116 -3.18 15.05 14.44
C VAL A 116 -1.76 14.51 14.63
N ILE A 117 -1.34 13.61 13.76
CA ILE A 117 -0.03 12.95 13.82
C ILE A 117 0.95 13.56 12.83
N ILE A 118 0.56 13.77 11.57
CA ILE A 118 1.50 14.15 10.50
C ILE A 118 2.05 15.56 10.72
N LYS A 119 1.23 16.54 11.10
CA LYS A 119 1.73 17.90 11.32
C LYS A 119 2.80 17.98 12.42
N PRO A 120 2.57 17.48 13.64
CA PRO A 120 3.62 17.47 14.66
C PRO A 120 4.85 16.66 14.23
N MET A 121 4.67 15.55 13.48
CA MET A 121 5.79 14.77 12.99
C MET A 121 6.64 15.52 11.95
N LEU A 122 6.01 16.15 10.95
CA LEU A 122 6.75 16.95 9.96
C LEU A 122 7.50 18.13 10.62
N ASN A 123 6.88 18.78 11.62
CA ASN A 123 7.55 19.83 12.41
C ASN A 123 8.74 19.27 13.20
N ARG A 124 8.57 18.16 13.91
CA ARG A 124 9.60 17.51 14.73
C ARG A 124 10.79 17.07 13.87
N LEU A 125 10.54 16.57 12.68
CA LEU A 125 11.58 16.16 11.73
C LEU A 125 12.21 17.35 10.99
N GLY A 126 11.64 18.55 11.09
CA GLY A 126 12.19 19.78 10.50
C GLY A 126 11.88 19.95 9.01
N PHE A 127 10.83 19.34 8.48
CA PHE A 127 10.38 19.55 7.13
C PHE A 127 9.72 20.92 6.94
N ASN A 128 9.91 21.52 5.75
CA ASN A 128 9.22 22.74 5.33
C ASN A 128 7.92 22.35 4.60
N PHE A 129 6.77 22.56 5.23
CA PHE A 129 5.49 22.17 4.68
C PHE A 129 4.38 23.18 4.92
N GLN A 130 3.36 23.10 4.08
CA GLN A 130 2.09 23.79 4.24
C GLN A 130 0.95 22.79 4.16
N VAL A 131 -0.16 23.10 4.88
CA VAL A 131 -1.38 22.30 4.83
C VAL A 131 -2.44 23.02 4.01
N VAL A 132 -3.20 22.27 3.21
CA VAL A 132 -4.38 22.80 2.51
C VAL A 132 -5.44 23.15 3.57
N LYS A 133 -5.58 24.44 3.88
CA LYS A 133 -6.40 24.93 5.00
C LYS A 133 -7.87 24.54 4.91
N GLU A 134 -8.41 24.54 3.71
CA GLU A 134 -9.80 24.17 3.42
C GLU A 134 -10.10 22.71 3.69
N GLN A 135 -9.07 21.84 3.58
CA GLN A 135 -9.15 20.39 3.80
C GLN A 135 -8.59 19.95 5.16
N GLU A 136 -7.98 20.86 5.92
CA GLU A 136 -7.39 20.55 7.23
C GLU A 136 -8.45 20.30 8.31
N ARG A 137 -9.59 20.99 8.22
CA ARG A 137 -10.67 20.82 9.19
C ARG A 137 -11.30 19.45 9.03
N PHE A 138 -11.38 18.71 10.13
CA PHE A 138 -12.17 17.49 10.19
C PHE A 138 -13.64 17.77 9.86
N ASP A 139 -14.15 17.16 8.80
CA ASP A 139 -15.55 17.26 8.40
C ASP A 139 -15.97 16.00 7.65
N SER A 140 -16.81 15.19 8.27
CA SER A 140 -17.29 13.92 7.71
C SER A 140 -18.18 14.06 6.46
N ARG A 141 -18.54 15.27 6.07
CA ARG A 141 -19.27 15.55 4.82
C ARG A 141 -18.35 15.73 3.62
N PHE A 142 -17.03 15.86 3.85
CA PHE A 142 -16.00 16.05 2.82
C PHE A 142 -16.32 17.17 1.82
N PRO A 143 -16.56 18.42 2.27
CA PRO A 143 -17.19 19.47 1.46
C PRO A 143 -16.41 19.92 0.23
N THR A 144 -15.12 19.59 0.13
CA THR A 144 -14.26 20.02 -0.99
C THR A 144 -13.99 18.92 -2.01
N VAL A 145 -14.44 17.68 -1.77
CA VAL A 145 -14.17 16.52 -2.63
C VAL A 145 -15.41 15.62 -2.72
N LYS A 146 -15.57 14.94 -3.85
CA LYS A 146 -16.63 13.94 -4.03
C LYS A 146 -16.35 12.65 -3.28
N SER A 147 -15.07 12.28 -3.24
CA SER A 147 -14.57 11.15 -2.49
C SER A 147 -13.18 11.50 -1.92
N PRO A 148 -12.97 11.38 -0.60
CA PRO A 148 -11.70 11.70 0.05
C PRO A 148 -10.64 10.60 -0.17
N ASN A 149 -10.54 10.09 -1.39
CA ASN A 149 -9.63 9.02 -1.77
C ASN A 149 -8.37 9.62 -2.43
N PRO A 150 -7.18 9.46 -1.84
CA PRO A 150 -5.94 9.99 -2.39
C PRO A 150 -5.47 9.32 -3.70
N GLU A 151 -6.18 8.28 -4.16
CA GLU A 151 -6.01 7.69 -5.50
C GLU A 151 -6.61 8.57 -6.60
N ASN A 152 -7.60 9.41 -6.25
CA ASN A 152 -8.35 10.21 -7.20
C ASN A 152 -7.67 11.57 -7.45
N ALA A 153 -7.39 11.89 -8.70
CA ALA A 153 -6.81 13.17 -9.09
C ALA A 153 -7.65 14.36 -8.58
N GLU A 154 -8.98 14.23 -8.61
CA GLU A 154 -9.91 15.28 -8.15
C GLU A 154 -9.71 15.60 -6.66
N ALA A 155 -9.45 14.60 -5.83
CA ALA A 155 -9.24 14.82 -4.40
C ALA A 155 -7.96 15.63 -4.10
N LEU A 156 -6.95 15.55 -4.96
CA LEU A 156 -5.68 16.25 -4.82
C LEU A 156 -5.62 17.59 -5.54
N THR A 157 -6.65 17.99 -6.28
CA THR A 157 -6.65 19.22 -7.09
C THR A 157 -6.24 20.45 -6.27
N MET A 158 -6.87 20.70 -5.11
CA MET A 158 -6.54 21.86 -4.27
C MET A 158 -5.09 21.84 -3.78
N ALA A 159 -4.56 20.66 -3.45
CA ALA A 159 -3.19 20.52 -3.00
C ALA A 159 -2.19 20.70 -4.15
N ILE A 160 -2.53 20.26 -5.35
CA ILE A 160 -1.74 20.45 -6.57
C ILE A 160 -1.72 21.94 -6.97
N ASP A 161 -2.88 22.60 -6.98
CA ASP A 161 -2.98 24.03 -7.28
C ASP A 161 -2.14 24.87 -6.30
N LEU A 162 -2.20 24.53 -5.01
CA LEU A 162 -1.37 25.17 -3.99
C LEU A 162 0.13 24.87 -4.23
N ALA A 163 0.48 23.64 -4.58
CA ALA A 163 1.87 23.27 -4.86
C ALA A 163 2.43 24.00 -6.09
N GLU A 164 1.63 24.19 -7.12
CA GLU A 164 2.02 24.95 -8.30
C GLU A 164 2.23 26.43 -7.96
N LYS A 165 1.30 27.03 -7.21
CA LYS A 165 1.39 28.42 -6.74
C LYS A 165 2.62 28.68 -5.86
N GLU A 166 2.88 27.81 -4.91
CA GLU A 166 3.98 27.94 -3.95
C GLU A 166 5.30 27.36 -4.46
N ASN A 167 5.32 26.85 -5.71
CA ASN A 167 6.46 26.14 -6.30
C ASN A 167 6.99 25.02 -5.38
N ALA A 168 6.07 24.20 -4.83
CA ALA A 168 6.43 23.07 -3.98
C ALA A 168 6.94 21.90 -4.81
N ASP A 169 7.76 21.05 -4.20
CA ASP A 169 8.38 19.88 -4.83
C ASP A 169 7.50 18.64 -4.72
N LEU A 170 6.67 18.58 -3.66
CA LEU A 170 5.94 17.38 -3.25
C LEU A 170 4.55 17.75 -2.73
N VAL A 171 3.55 16.99 -3.14
CA VAL A 171 2.24 16.89 -2.49
C VAL A 171 2.11 15.53 -1.85
N VAL A 172 1.63 15.46 -0.62
CA VAL A 172 1.22 14.21 0.07
C VAL A 172 -0.19 14.37 0.62
N ALA A 173 -0.98 13.30 0.53
CA ALA A 173 -2.36 13.28 0.99
C ALA A 173 -2.64 11.98 1.75
N THR A 174 -3.50 12.05 2.78
CA THR A 174 -4.02 10.87 3.46
C THR A 174 -5.53 10.81 3.36
N ASP A 175 -6.09 9.61 3.34
CA ASP A 175 -7.54 9.42 3.46
C ASP A 175 -8.03 9.68 4.90
N PRO A 176 -9.36 9.77 5.14
CA PRO A 176 -9.89 10.22 6.43
C PRO A 176 -9.47 9.40 7.65
N ASP A 177 -9.37 8.08 7.54
CA ASP A 177 -8.92 7.20 8.64
C ASP A 177 -7.40 6.93 8.61
N CYS A 178 -6.70 7.64 7.71
CA CYS A 178 -5.25 7.74 7.63
C CYS A 178 -4.52 6.39 7.45
N ASP A 179 -5.14 5.47 6.71
CA ASP A 179 -4.50 4.19 6.37
C ASP A 179 -3.83 4.21 4.98
N ARG A 180 -4.15 5.20 4.13
CA ARG A 180 -3.59 5.36 2.78
C ARG A 180 -2.81 6.67 2.64
N MET A 181 -1.88 6.67 1.69
CA MET A 181 -1.12 7.86 1.31
C MET A 181 -1.01 7.96 -0.20
N GLY A 182 -1.46 9.10 -0.76
CA GLY A 182 -1.22 9.49 -2.15
C GLY A 182 -0.18 10.60 -2.27
N ALA A 183 0.44 10.72 -3.44
CA ALA A 183 1.44 11.75 -3.69
C ALA A 183 1.41 12.28 -5.12
N ALA A 184 1.77 13.56 -5.27
CA ALA A 184 2.15 14.15 -6.55
C ALA A 184 3.54 14.81 -6.44
N VAL A 185 4.32 14.74 -7.51
CA VAL A 185 5.71 15.19 -7.56
C VAL A 185 5.94 16.07 -8.78
N ARG A 186 6.97 16.92 -8.75
CA ARG A 186 7.36 17.69 -9.91
C ARG A 186 7.84 16.77 -11.02
N GLU A 187 7.15 16.82 -12.15
CA GLU A 187 7.60 16.17 -13.38
C GLU A 187 8.82 16.92 -13.92
N ARG A 188 9.88 16.19 -14.26
CA ARG A 188 11.02 16.73 -14.99
C ARG A 188 11.44 15.74 -16.05
N HIS A 189 11.58 16.24 -17.26
CA HIS A 189 12.22 15.51 -18.34
C HIS A 189 13.74 15.45 -18.14
N ALA A 190 14.38 14.41 -18.65
CA ALA A 190 15.82 14.21 -18.54
C ALA A 190 16.65 15.38 -19.14
N ALA A 191 16.05 16.19 -20.03
CA ALA A 191 16.64 17.37 -20.63
C ALA A 191 16.55 18.65 -19.76
N ASP A 192 15.75 18.63 -18.67
CA ASP A 192 15.55 19.82 -17.85
C ASP A 192 16.73 20.01 -16.90
N THR A 193 17.36 21.20 -16.97
CA THR A 193 18.44 21.58 -16.06
C THR A 193 17.87 22.02 -14.70
N ALA A 194 18.71 22.04 -13.66
CA ALA A 194 18.36 22.54 -12.33
C ALA A 194 17.78 23.97 -12.29
N ALA A 195 17.98 24.75 -13.35
CA ALA A 195 17.47 26.11 -13.51
C ALA A 195 16.06 26.17 -14.09
N THR A 196 15.51 25.08 -14.62
CA THR A 196 14.14 25.03 -15.16
C THR A 196 13.14 24.88 -13.99
N THR A 197 12.69 26.03 -13.48
CA THR A 197 11.58 26.08 -12.51
C THR A 197 10.26 25.91 -13.27
N GLY A 198 9.41 24.94 -12.88
CA GLY A 198 8.02 24.92 -13.35
C GLY A 198 7.51 23.68 -14.07
N GLY A 199 8.04 22.48 -13.83
CA GLY A 199 7.36 21.24 -14.24
C GLY A 199 5.99 21.11 -13.57
N LYS A 200 5.00 20.54 -14.28
CA LYS A 200 3.67 20.26 -13.70
C LYS A 200 3.78 19.24 -12.57
N MET A 201 2.79 19.26 -11.68
CA MET A 201 2.65 18.20 -10.69
C MET A 201 2.09 16.94 -11.34
N LYS A 202 2.77 15.82 -11.17
CA LYS A 202 2.40 14.50 -11.67
C LYS A 202 1.97 13.62 -10.51
N LEU A 203 0.79 13.05 -10.60
CA LEU A 203 0.33 12.03 -9.67
C LEU A 203 1.14 10.75 -9.82
N LEU A 204 1.56 10.18 -8.70
CA LEU A 204 2.15 8.85 -8.67
C LEU A 204 1.08 7.79 -8.41
N THR A 205 1.21 6.66 -9.08
CA THR A 205 0.38 5.50 -8.76
C THR A 205 0.81 4.85 -7.45
N GLY A 206 -0.10 4.10 -6.82
CA GLY A 206 0.23 3.35 -5.59
C GLY A 206 1.42 2.41 -5.78
N ASN A 207 1.53 1.79 -6.95
CA ASN A 207 2.66 0.93 -7.31
C ASN A 207 4.00 1.70 -7.40
N GLN A 208 3.98 2.91 -7.95
CA GLN A 208 5.18 3.77 -8.03
C GLN A 208 5.65 4.23 -6.65
N ILE A 209 4.71 4.69 -5.81
CA ILE A 209 4.98 5.08 -4.42
C ILE A 209 5.55 3.90 -3.64
N GLY A 210 4.88 2.74 -3.70
CA GLY A 210 5.33 1.53 -3.00
C GLY A 210 6.71 1.05 -3.46
N SER A 211 7.04 1.21 -4.76
CA SER A 211 8.37 0.86 -5.29
C SER A 211 9.46 1.81 -4.82
N LEU A 212 9.18 3.11 -4.79
CA LEU A 212 10.08 4.13 -4.24
C LEU A 212 10.38 3.87 -2.77
N LEU A 213 9.35 3.62 -1.97
CA LEU A 213 9.48 3.31 -0.54
C LEU A 213 10.26 2.01 -0.31
N GLY A 214 9.88 0.93 -0.99
CA GLY A 214 10.54 -0.37 -0.86
C GLY A 214 12.01 -0.33 -1.27
N TRP A 215 12.32 0.33 -2.39
CA TRP A 215 13.69 0.52 -2.85
C TRP A 215 14.52 1.35 -1.89
N TYR A 216 14.01 2.53 -1.50
CA TYR A 216 14.75 3.45 -0.63
C TYR A 216 15.08 2.79 0.71
N ARG A 217 14.09 2.18 1.37
CA ARG A 217 14.31 1.50 2.64
C ARG A 217 15.32 0.36 2.51
N THR A 218 15.19 -0.48 1.47
CA THR A 218 16.15 -1.56 1.23
C THR A 218 17.56 -1.01 1.02
N LYS A 219 17.71 -0.04 0.11
CA LYS A 219 19.00 0.61 -0.16
C LYS A 219 19.64 1.20 1.11
N MET A 220 18.88 1.96 1.89
CA MET A 220 19.40 2.61 3.09
C MET A 220 19.81 1.61 4.17
N LEU A 221 19.10 0.51 4.32
CA LEU A 221 19.48 -0.57 5.25
C LEU A 221 20.81 -1.23 4.83
N PHE A 222 21.06 -1.39 3.52
CA PHE A 222 22.35 -1.85 3.03
C PHE A 222 23.45 -0.79 3.19
N ASP A 223 23.19 0.45 2.82
CA ASP A 223 24.18 1.54 2.94
C ASP A 223 24.64 1.75 4.39
N LYS A 224 23.76 1.51 5.35
CA LYS A 224 24.07 1.61 6.80
C LYS A 224 24.60 0.31 7.41
N GLY A 225 24.80 -0.73 6.63
CA GLY A 225 25.33 -2.01 7.09
C GLY A 225 24.39 -2.79 8.01
N VAL A 226 23.10 -2.46 8.03
CA VAL A 226 22.07 -3.22 8.75
C VAL A 226 21.76 -4.53 8.01
N LEU A 227 21.69 -4.44 6.69
CA LEU A 227 21.60 -5.60 5.79
C LEU A 227 22.86 -5.73 4.96
N ASP A 228 23.24 -6.95 4.71
CA ASP A 228 24.36 -7.37 3.87
C ASP A 228 24.04 -8.67 3.14
N LYS A 229 25.01 -9.22 2.41
CA LYS A 229 24.82 -10.48 1.66
C LYS A 229 24.61 -11.70 2.55
N GLU A 230 25.01 -11.66 3.81
CA GLU A 230 24.91 -12.79 4.74
C GLU A 230 23.51 -12.87 5.38
N ASN A 231 22.90 -11.72 5.66
CA ASN A 231 21.61 -11.63 6.35
C ASN A 231 20.42 -11.23 5.48
N ALA A 232 20.65 -10.74 4.25
CA ALA A 232 19.60 -10.27 3.35
C ALA A 232 18.47 -11.29 3.12
N SER A 233 18.79 -12.57 3.06
CA SER A 233 17.81 -13.67 2.89
C SER A 233 16.83 -13.81 4.08
N ARG A 234 17.14 -13.20 5.22
CA ARG A 234 16.27 -13.13 6.40
C ARG A 234 15.38 -11.87 6.40
N ALA A 235 15.62 -10.94 5.47
CA ALA A 235 14.80 -9.76 5.27
C ALA A 235 13.72 -10.01 4.21
N VAL A 236 12.58 -9.31 4.34
CA VAL A 236 11.41 -9.57 3.48
C VAL A 236 10.71 -8.28 3.09
N ILE A 237 10.32 -8.22 1.80
CA ILE A 237 9.29 -7.32 1.29
C ILE A 237 8.01 -8.15 1.11
N ILE A 238 6.87 -7.62 1.56
CA ILE A 238 5.57 -8.30 1.40
C ILE A 238 4.67 -7.44 0.51
N LYS A 239 4.13 -8.03 -0.56
CA LYS A 239 3.19 -7.37 -1.47
C LYS A 239 1.98 -8.27 -1.76
N THR A 240 0.92 -7.70 -2.36
CA THR A 240 -0.17 -8.54 -2.85
C THR A 240 0.13 -9.11 -4.24
N PHE A 241 -0.60 -10.16 -4.64
CA PHE A 241 -0.49 -10.72 -5.99
C PHE A 241 -0.85 -9.72 -7.09
N VAL A 242 -1.57 -8.65 -6.77
CA VAL A 242 -1.98 -7.62 -7.72
C VAL A 242 -1.18 -6.31 -7.57
N THR A 243 -0.14 -6.31 -6.76
CA THR A 243 0.84 -5.22 -6.64
C THR A 243 1.99 -5.44 -7.64
N THR A 244 2.65 -4.37 -8.04
CA THR A 244 3.73 -4.38 -9.05
C THR A 244 4.86 -5.37 -8.75
N ASP A 245 5.37 -6.01 -9.79
CA ASP A 245 6.56 -6.88 -9.69
C ASP A 245 7.89 -6.09 -9.65
N LEU A 246 7.86 -4.77 -9.75
CA LEU A 246 9.05 -3.95 -9.50
C LEU A 246 9.58 -4.13 -8.07
N GLN A 247 8.68 -4.24 -7.07
CA GLN A 247 9.07 -4.53 -5.69
C GLN A 247 9.75 -5.90 -5.56
N LYS A 248 9.29 -6.89 -6.33
CA LYS A 248 9.94 -8.22 -6.39
C LYS A 248 11.31 -8.14 -7.05
N ALA A 249 11.43 -7.40 -8.15
CA ALA A 249 12.72 -7.21 -8.83
C ALA A 249 13.74 -6.49 -7.93
N ILE A 250 13.30 -5.52 -7.13
CA ILE A 250 14.12 -4.84 -6.12
C ILE A 250 14.56 -5.85 -5.05
N ALA A 251 13.63 -6.60 -4.46
CA ALA A 251 13.95 -7.61 -3.44
C ALA A 251 14.96 -8.65 -3.96
N GLU A 252 14.74 -9.20 -5.14
CA GLU A 252 15.62 -10.16 -5.78
C GLU A 252 17.05 -9.61 -5.98
N HIS A 253 17.17 -8.35 -6.43
CA HIS A 253 18.46 -7.70 -6.63
C HIS A 253 19.30 -7.61 -5.36
N TYR A 254 18.65 -7.28 -4.25
CA TYR A 254 19.30 -7.15 -2.94
C TYR A 254 19.39 -8.48 -2.15
N GLY A 255 18.85 -9.57 -2.69
CA GLY A 255 18.85 -10.87 -2.04
C GLY A 255 17.79 -11.03 -0.93
N LEU A 256 16.81 -10.14 -0.87
CA LEU A 256 15.66 -10.25 0.05
C LEU A 256 14.64 -11.25 -0.50
N ARG A 257 13.84 -11.80 0.41
CA ARG A 257 12.63 -12.52 0.00
C ARG A 257 11.51 -11.54 -0.36
N CYS A 258 10.74 -11.88 -1.38
CA CYS A 258 9.49 -11.20 -1.71
C CYS A 258 8.33 -12.17 -1.49
N VAL A 259 7.50 -11.90 -0.47
CA VAL A 259 6.34 -12.71 -0.13
C VAL A 259 5.10 -12.09 -0.76
N GLU A 260 4.31 -12.90 -1.47
CA GLU A 260 3.07 -12.46 -2.10
C GLU A 260 1.87 -12.97 -1.30
N THR A 261 0.89 -12.10 -1.05
CA THR A 261 -0.34 -12.39 -0.32
C THR A 261 -1.57 -12.07 -1.16
N LEU A 262 -2.74 -12.53 -0.73
CA LEU A 262 -4.01 -12.04 -1.26
C LEU A 262 -4.18 -10.54 -0.96
N THR A 263 -5.10 -9.90 -1.68
CA THR A 263 -5.47 -8.50 -1.45
C THR A 263 -6.10 -8.31 -0.08
N GLY A 264 -5.66 -7.30 0.63
CA GLY A 264 -6.07 -6.96 1.98
C GLY A 264 -4.91 -7.02 2.97
N PHE A 265 -4.61 -5.90 3.57
CA PHE A 265 -3.45 -5.75 4.48
C PHE A 265 -3.49 -6.69 5.69
N LYS A 266 -4.68 -7.21 6.03
CA LYS A 266 -4.86 -8.26 7.04
C LYS A 266 -3.97 -9.49 6.81
N TYR A 267 -3.69 -9.84 5.56
CA TYR A 267 -2.80 -10.96 5.23
C TYR A 267 -1.32 -10.59 5.45
N ILE A 268 -0.94 -9.35 5.18
CA ILE A 268 0.39 -8.82 5.56
C ILE A 268 0.52 -8.82 7.08
N GLY A 269 -0.49 -8.30 7.80
CA GLY A 269 -0.54 -8.31 9.27
C GLY A 269 -0.42 -9.73 9.86
N ALA A 270 -1.09 -10.70 9.26
CA ALA A 270 -0.99 -12.11 9.68
C ALA A 270 0.43 -12.67 9.51
N LYS A 271 1.14 -12.31 8.41
CA LYS A 271 2.56 -12.66 8.21
C LYS A 271 3.45 -12.03 9.29
N LEU A 272 3.25 -10.74 9.60
CA LEU A 272 3.98 -10.08 10.68
C LEU A 272 3.77 -10.77 12.03
N GLY A 273 2.53 -11.20 12.31
CA GLY A 273 2.21 -12.01 13.48
C GLY A 273 2.93 -13.36 13.50
N LYS A 274 2.98 -14.05 12.36
CA LYS A 274 3.75 -15.30 12.22
C LYS A 274 5.22 -15.08 12.51
N TYR A 275 5.82 -14.02 11.96
CA TYR A 275 7.24 -13.71 12.19
C TYR A 275 7.54 -13.37 13.65
N GLU A 276 6.63 -12.66 14.35
CA GLU A 276 6.80 -12.43 15.78
C GLU A 276 6.74 -13.73 16.58
N ARG A 277 5.77 -14.61 16.30
CA ARG A 277 5.64 -15.92 16.97
C ARG A 277 6.81 -16.87 16.72
N ALA A 278 7.57 -16.67 15.65
CA ALA A 278 8.77 -17.46 15.37
C ALA A 278 9.98 -17.07 16.25
N ILE A 279 9.95 -15.91 16.92
CA ILE A 279 10.93 -15.54 17.91
C ILE A 279 10.68 -16.38 19.19
N PRO A 280 11.71 -16.91 19.88
CA PRO A 280 11.56 -17.65 21.14
C PRO A 280 10.70 -16.90 22.16
N GLU A 281 9.83 -17.62 22.89
CA GLU A 281 8.84 -17.02 23.78
C GLU A 281 9.46 -16.15 24.87
N GLU A 282 10.55 -16.62 25.47
CA GLU A 282 11.32 -15.89 26.47
C GLU A 282 11.89 -14.55 25.98
N MET A 283 12.13 -14.41 24.67
CA MET A 283 12.61 -13.17 24.06
C MET A 283 11.48 -12.25 23.63
N ARG A 284 10.22 -12.74 23.61
CA ARG A 284 9.03 -11.98 23.19
C ARG A 284 8.25 -11.35 24.33
N GLU A 285 8.53 -11.69 25.59
CA GLU A 285 7.70 -11.28 26.74
C GLU A 285 7.41 -9.77 26.78
N ASN A 286 8.38 -8.96 26.37
CA ASN A 286 8.25 -7.50 26.32
C ASN A 286 8.41 -6.91 24.90
N TYR A 287 8.16 -7.70 23.86
CA TYR A 287 8.46 -7.35 22.47
C TYR A 287 7.91 -5.99 22.03
N VAL A 288 6.69 -5.63 22.43
CA VAL A 288 6.07 -4.34 22.06
C VAL A 288 6.74 -3.12 22.65
N ASN A 289 7.56 -3.29 23.70
CA ASN A 289 8.29 -2.21 24.34
C ASN A 289 9.78 -2.16 23.94
N LEU A 290 10.25 -3.13 23.15
CA LEU A 290 11.62 -3.13 22.63
C LEU A 290 11.83 -1.97 21.66
N THR A 291 13.06 -1.51 21.58
CA THR A 291 13.48 -0.54 20.57
C THR A 291 13.39 -1.16 19.17
N GLU A 292 13.38 -0.33 18.14
CA GLU A 292 13.40 -0.80 16.76
C GLU A 292 14.65 -1.65 16.48
N GLU A 293 15.81 -1.25 16.99
CA GLU A 293 17.06 -1.99 16.83
C GLU A 293 17.01 -3.38 17.48
N GLU A 294 16.46 -3.48 18.68
CA GLU A 294 16.29 -4.77 19.37
C GLU A 294 15.31 -5.67 18.64
N THR A 295 14.15 -5.15 18.22
CA THR A 295 13.16 -5.92 17.45
C THR A 295 13.75 -6.39 16.12
N ARG A 296 14.46 -5.52 15.41
CA ARG A 296 15.12 -5.85 14.14
C ARG A 296 16.17 -6.95 14.33
N ARG A 297 17.00 -6.87 15.37
CA ARG A 297 17.99 -7.90 15.67
C ARG A 297 17.31 -9.25 15.94
N LEU A 298 16.29 -9.28 16.81
CA LEU A 298 15.54 -10.51 17.08
C LEU A 298 14.90 -11.09 15.82
N ARG A 299 14.38 -10.24 14.92
CA ARG A 299 13.82 -10.67 13.64
C ARG A 299 14.87 -11.27 12.72
N LEU A 300 16.03 -10.64 12.60
CA LEU A 300 17.12 -11.13 11.77
C LEU A 300 17.74 -12.42 12.33
N ASP A 301 17.82 -12.57 13.66
CA ASP A 301 18.43 -13.73 14.29
C ASP A 301 17.51 -14.96 14.31
N HIS A 302 16.21 -14.76 14.56
CA HIS A 302 15.30 -15.86 14.89
C HIS A 302 14.10 -16.00 13.92
N SER A 303 13.87 -15.03 13.01
CA SER A 303 12.66 -15.00 12.21
C SER A 303 12.89 -14.34 10.84
N SER A 304 12.01 -13.40 10.50
CA SER A 304 12.07 -12.59 9.26
C SER A 304 11.96 -11.12 9.60
N PHE A 305 12.93 -10.33 9.12
CA PHE A 305 12.90 -8.89 9.27
C PHE A 305 12.05 -8.26 8.15
N TYR A 306 10.98 -7.61 8.54
CA TYR A 306 10.07 -6.91 7.63
C TYR A 306 10.65 -5.54 7.27
N VAL A 307 11.05 -5.38 6.01
CA VAL A 307 11.60 -4.12 5.50
C VAL A 307 10.51 -3.18 5.05
N PHE A 308 9.53 -3.70 4.31
CA PHE A 308 8.46 -2.94 3.71
C PHE A 308 7.32 -3.86 3.24
N GLY A 309 6.12 -3.32 3.23
CA GLY A 309 4.99 -3.95 2.55
C GLY A 309 3.99 -2.92 2.04
N GLY A 310 3.29 -3.29 0.97
CA GLY A 310 2.38 -2.39 0.34
C GLY A 310 1.38 -3.07 -0.59
N GLU A 311 0.32 -2.32 -0.86
CA GLU A 311 -0.73 -2.65 -1.82
C GLU A 311 -0.76 -1.59 -2.92
N GLU A 312 -1.17 -1.98 -4.12
CA GLU A 312 -1.37 -1.06 -5.25
C GLU A 312 -2.40 0.03 -4.95
N SER A 313 -3.28 -0.22 -3.98
CA SER A 313 -4.33 0.68 -3.52
C SER A 313 -3.87 1.69 -2.45
N TYR A 314 -2.63 2.14 -2.55
CA TYR A 314 -2.06 3.24 -1.76
C TYR A 314 -1.90 2.95 -0.26
N GLY A 315 -1.90 1.70 0.15
CA GLY A 315 -1.67 1.26 1.53
C GLY A 315 -0.26 0.74 1.73
N TYR A 316 0.49 1.25 2.72
CA TYR A 316 1.89 0.91 2.95
C TYR A 316 2.19 0.77 4.44
N SER A 317 3.24 0.02 4.76
CA SER A 317 3.81 -0.06 6.10
C SER A 317 5.32 -0.33 6.02
N GLY A 318 6.08 0.28 6.92
CA GLY A 318 7.54 0.15 6.97
C GLY A 318 8.07 -0.52 8.24
N ALA A 319 7.19 -0.93 9.16
CA ALA A 319 7.55 -1.62 10.39
C ALA A 319 6.40 -2.46 10.92
N ASP A 320 6.63 -3.25 11.97
CA ASP A 320 5.64 -4.19 12.51
C ASP A 320 4.95 -3.71 13.80
N PHE A 321 5.24 -2.52 14.26
CA PHE A 321 4.53 -1.94 15.40
C PHE A 321 3.08 -1.56 15.05
N VAL A 322 2.78 -1.35 13.76
CA VAL A 322 1.45 -1.30 13.17
C VAL A 322 1.24 -2.55 12.30
N ARG A 323 0.12 -3.24 12.48
CA ARG A 323 -0.23 -4.48 11.75
C ARG A 323 -1.30 -4.26 10.69
N ASP A 324 -1.41 -3.02 10.23
CA ASP A 324 -2.28 -2.58 9.14
C ASP A 324 -1.52 -1.56 8.28
N LYS A 325 -2.20 -1.03 7.26
CA LYS A 325 -1.71 0.09 6.46
C LYS A 325 -1.48 1.30 7.38
N ASP A 326 -0.40 1.98 7.19
CA ASP A 326 0.00 3.14 7.98
C ASP A 326 0.27 4.35 7.08
N GLY A 327 -0.79 5.14 6.82
CA GLY A 327 -0.69 6.37 6.04
C GLY A 327 0.17 7.43 6.71
N ASN A 328 0.20 7.48 8.07
CA ASN A 328 1.08 8.40 8.80
C ASN A 328 2.55 8.03 8.56
N GLY A 329 2.90 6.76 8.75
CA GLY A 329 4.25 6.26 8.51
C GLY A 329 4.65 6.39 7.04
N ALA A 330 3.71 6.14 6.12
CA ALA A 330 3.97 6.26 4.68
C ALA A 330 4.32 7.72 4.28
N VAL A 331 3.59 8.73 4.79
CA VAL A 331 3.90 10.14 4.53
C VAL A 331 5.30 10.48 5.02
N ILE A 332 5.67 10.08 6.24
CA ILE A 332 6.97 10.39 6.83
C ILE A 332 8.09 9.75 6.02
N MET A 333 7.97 8.46 5.69
CA MET A 333 8.94 7.75 4.86
C MET A 333 9.05 8.35 3.46
N PHE A 334 7.92 8.77 2.85
CA PHE A 334 7.94 9.33 1.50
C PHE A 334 8.53 10.74 1.47
N CYS A 335 8.34 11.53 2.53
CA CYS A 335 9.04 12.81 2.69
C CYS A 335 10.57 12.62 2.80
N GLU A 336 11.04 11.54 3.44
CA GLU A 336 12.47 11.19 3.46
C GLU A 336 12.97 10.77 2.07
N VAL A 337 12.20 10.01 1.28
CA VAL A 337 12.52 9.69 -0.12
C VAL A 337 12.65 10.99 -0.96
N ALA A 338 11.75 11.94 -0.76
CA ALA A 338 11.81 13.21 -1.47
C ALA A 338 13.02 14.05 -1.03
N ALA A 339 13.37 14.04 0.25
CA ALA A 339 14.59 14.66 0.77
C ALA A 339 15.85 14.03 0.17
N TYR A 340 15.89 12.70 0.04
CA TYR A 340 16.97 11.97 -0.61
C TYR A 340 17.11 12.37 -2.09
N ALA A 341 16.02 12.42 -2.85
CA ALA A 341 16.07 12.89 -4.24
C ALA A 341 16.61 14.34 -4.32
N LYS A 342 16.08 15.22 -3.45
CA LYS A 342 16.47 16.65 -3.41
C LYS A 342 17.95 16.84 -3.06
N SER A 343 18.51 16.07 -2.12
CA SER A 343 19.93 16.14 -1.74
C SER A 343 20.86 15.74 -2.89
N ARG A 344 20.36 14.95 -3.85
CA ARG A 344 21.07 14.56 -5.08
C ARG A 344 20.81 15.51 -6.26
N GLY A 345 20.07 16.60 -6.05
CA GLY A 345 19.68 17.53 -7.13
C GLY A 345 18.64 16.96 -8.10
N GLN A 346 17.92 15.91 -7.71
CA GLN A 346 16.89 15.23 -8.51
C GLN A 346 15.48 15.55 -7.99
N THR A 347 14.48 15.39 -8.86
CA THR A 347 13.08 15.24 -8.45
C THR A 347 12.80 13.78 -8.12
N VAL A 348 11.69 13.52 -7.42
CA VAL A 348 11.24 12.14 -7.15
C VAL A 348 10.90 11.40 -8.46
N ASP A 349 10.40 12.12 -9.48
CA ASP A 349 10.11 11.55 -10.81
C ASP A 349 11.41 11.06 -11.50
N GLN A 350 12.49 11.85 -11.42
CA GLN A 350 13.81 11.43 -11.92
C GLN A 350 14.40 10.26 -11.12
N LEU A 351 14.18 10.23 -9.81
CA LEU A 351 14.58 9.08 -8.97
C LEU A 351 13.83 7.82 -9.37
N LEU A 352 12.52 7.92 -9.68
CA LEU A 352 11.72 6.80 -10.17
C LEU A 352 12.25 6.28 -11.51
N ASP A 353 12.65 7.17 -12.42
CA ASP A 353 13.26 6.80 -13.70
C ASP A 353 14.62 6.11 -13.52
N GLU A 354 15.42 6.53 -12.54
CA GLU A 354 16.65 5.83 -12.15
C GLU A 354 16.36 4.39 -11.70
N ILE A 355 15.31 4.19 -10.91
CA ILE A 355 14.87 2.85 -10.46
C ILE A 355 14.40 2.02 -11.65
N PHE A 356 13.58 2.58 -12.53
CA PHE A 356 13.16 1.90 -13.76
C PHE A 356 14.33 1.53 -14.66
N SER A 357 15.31 2.41 -14.78
CA SER A 357 16.51 2.11 -15.57
C SER A 357 17.30 0.92 -15.02
N MET A 358 17.40 0.79 -13.69
CA MET A 358 18.18 -0.29 -13.04
C MET A 358 17.44 -1.62 -13.03
N PHE A 359 16.15 -1.62 -12.66
CA PHE A 359 15.41 -2.86 -12.40
C PHE A 359 14.48 -3.28 -13.54
N GLY A 360 14.20 -2.36 -14.46
CA GLY A 360 13.25 -2.52 -15.56
C GLY A 360 12.05 -1.59 -15.41
N TYR A 361 11.40 -1.32 -16.53
CA TYR A 361 10.14 -0.60 -16.56
C TYR A 361 8.98 -1.56 -16.31
N PHE A 362 8.25 -1.30 -15.26
CA PHE A 362 7.04 -2.02 -14.85
C PHE A 362 5.89 -1.04 -14.86
N VAL A 363 4.79 -1.43 -15.45
CA VAL A 363 3.59 -0.62 -15.52
C VAL A 363 2.35 -1.47 -15.39
N GLU A 364 1.38 -0.96 -14.67
CA GLU A 364 0.12 -1.62 -14.38
C GLU A 364 -1.04 -0.77 -14.86
N LYS A 365 -2.11 -1.45 -15.27
CA LYS A 365 -3.40 -0.84 -15.59
C LYS A 365 -4.51 -1.63 -14.96
N ASN A 366 -5.38 -0.93 -14.22
CA ASN A 366 -6.58 -1.55 -13.65
C ASN A 366 -7.78 -1.25 -14.55
N GLY A 367 -8.56 -2.28 -14.86
CA GLY A 367 -9.82 -2.17 -15.57
C GLY A 367 -10.97 -2.78 -14.76
N SER A 368 -12.18 -2.30 -14.97
CA SER A 368 -13.37 -2.87 -14.35
C SER A 368 -14.53 -2.92 -15.36
N LEU A 369 -15.29 -4.01 -15.31
CA LEU A 369 -16.58 -4.09 -15.99
C LEU A 369 -17.67 -4.12 -14.92
N VAL A 370 -18.55 -3.12 -14.96
CA VAL A 370 -19.66 -2.95 -14.01
C VAL A 370 -20.91 -3.58 -14.60
N PHE A 371 -21.63 -4.35 -13.81
CA PHE A 371 -22.89 -4.99 -14.20
C PHE A 371 -23.88 -4.82 -13.05
N GLU A 372 -24.85 -3.95 -13.22
CA GLU A 372 -25.82 -3.62 -12.18
C GLU A 372 -26.97 -4.63 -12.10
N GLY A 373 -27.59 -4.72 -10.92
CA GLY A 373 -28.77 -5.54 -10.66
C GLY A 373 -28.49 -7.05 -10.58
N ALA A 374 -29.55 -7.84 -10.42
CA ALA A 374 -29.47 -9.31 -10.27
C ALA A 374 -28.89 -9.99 -11.52
N GLU A 375 -29.24 -9.55 -12.71
CA GLU A 375 -28.65 -10.00 -13.97
C GLU A 375 -27.15 -9.72 -14.07
N GLY A 376 -26.71 -8.62 -13.43
CA GLY A 376 -25.29 -8.26 -13.35
C GLY A 376 -24.49 -9.24 -12.50
N ALA A 377 -25.03 -9.67 -11.38
CA ALA A 377 -24.39 -10.67 -10.51
C ALA A 377 -24.21 -12.02 -11.25
N ASP A 378 -25.21 -12.44 -12.05
CA ASP A 378 -25.10 -13.63 -12.88
C ASP A 378 -24.03 -13.49 -13.97
N LYS A 379 -23.98 -12.33 -14.66
CA LYS A 379 -22.95 -12.05 -15.67
C LYS A 379 -21.55 -12.13 -15.07
N ILE A 380 -21.34 -11.56 -13.88
CA ILE A 380 -20.06 -11.63 -13.17
C ILE A 380 -19.71 -13.08 -12.85
N ALA A 381 -20.64 -13.85 -12.28
CA ALA A 381 -20.43 -15.26 -11.94
C ALA A 381 -20.08 -16.11 -13.17
N ARG A 382 -20.79 -15.91 -14.29
CA ARG A 382 -20.52 -16.57 -15.59
C ARG A 382 -19.13 -16.22 -16.11
N LEU A 383 -18.73 -14.95 -16.08
CA LEU A 383 -17.39 -14.53 -16.51
C LEU A 383 -16.30 -15.18 -15.67
N VAL A 384 -16.39 -15.12 -14.34
CA VAL A 384 -15.41 -15.73 -13.42
C VAL A 384 -15.31 -17.23 -13.72
N LYS A 385 -16.44 -17.92 -13.82
CA LYS A 385 -16.48 -19.34 -14.15
C LYS A 385 -15.86 -19.63 -15.52
N SER A 386 -16.12 -18.76 -16.53
CA SER A 386 -15.57 -18.96 -17.88
C SER A 386 -14.05 -18.86 -17.91
N TYR A 387 -13.44 -17.97 -17.15
CA TYR A 387 -11.97 -17.86 -17.05
C TYR A 387 -11.34 -19.08 -16.38
N THR A 388 -12.08 -19.77 -15.53
CA THR A 388 -11.64 -21.02 -14.90
C THR A 388 -11.82 -22.21 -15.82
N SER A 389 -13.00 -22.36 -16.47
CA SER A 389 -13.34 -23.53 -17.30
C SER A 389 -12.78 -23.47 -18.73
N ASN A 390 -12.55 -22.28 -19.25
CA ASN A 390 -11.97 -22.02 -20.57
C ASN A 390 -10.96 -20.87 -20.49
N PRO A 391 -9.77 -21.11 -19.88
CA PRO A 391 -8.73 -20.11 -19.75
C PRO A 391 -8.21 -19.63 -21.11
N PHE A 392 -7.54 -18.48 -21.14
CA PHE A 392 -6.83 -18.04 -22.33
C PHE A 392 -5.73 -19.04 -22.69
N SER A 393 -5.55 -19.32 -23.98
CA SER A 393 -4.36 -20.02 -24.50
C SER A 393 -3.33 -19.05 -25.07
N GLU A 394 -3.83 -17.91 -25.59
CA GLU A 394 -3.02 -16.86 -26.20
C GLU A 394 -3.73 -15.50 -26.03
N VAL A 395 -2.97 -14.43 -25.87
CA VAL A 395 -3.46 -13.05 -25.75
C VAL A 395 -2.54 -12.14 -26.57
N LEU A 396 -3.08 -11.43 -27.56
CA LEU A 396 -2.34 -10.52 -28.46
C LEU A 396 -1.08 -11.15 -29.09
N GLY A 397 -1.14 -12.44 -29.47
CA GLY A 397 -0.03 -13.15 -30.08
C GLY A 397 1.01 -13.71 -29.07
N SER A 398 0.81 -13.50 -27.76
CA SER A 398 1.65 -14.08 -26.72
C SER A 398 0.94 -15.27 -26.06
N LYS A 399 1.63 -16.41 -25.98
CA LYS A 399 1.08 -17.64 -25.38
C LYS A 399 1.00 -17.52 -23.87
N VAL A 400 -0.07 -18.11 -23.30
CA VAL A 400 -0.21 -18.27 -21.85
C VAL A 400 0.67 -19.43 -21.42
N THR A 401 1.61 -19.16 -20.52
CA THR A 401 2.58 -20.14 -20.01
C THR A 401 2.17 -20.73 -18.65
N SER A 402 1.35 -19.99 -17.89
CA SER A 402 0.89 -20.41 -16.57
C SER A 402 -0.50 -19.83 -16.28
N VAL A 403 -1.35 -20.63 -15.64
CA VAL A 403 -2.62 -20.19 -15.07
C VAL A 403 -2.66 -20.63 -13.62
N ARG A 404 -2.87 -19.69 -12.70
CA ARG A 404 -3.08 -19.98 -11.27
C ARG A 404 -4.53 -19.66 -10.90
N ASN A 405 -5.28 -20.65 -10.43
CA ASN A 405 -6.64 -20.50 -9.97
C ASN A 405 -6.72 -20.62 -8.45
N PHE A 406 -6.89 -19.50 -7.77
CA PHE A 406 -6.88 -19.44 -6.30
C PHE A 406 -8.12 -20.05 -5.64
N GLU A 407 -9.20 -20.28 -6.40
CA GLU A 407 -10.41 -20.94 -5.87
C GLU A 407 -10.22 -22.46 -5.79
N ASN A 408 -9.62 -23.07 -6.81
CA ASN A 408 -9.59 -24.51 -6.99
C ASN A 408 -8.24 -25.14 -6.63
N GLU A 409 -7.14 -24.43 -6.85
CA GLU A 409 -5.80 -24.97 -6.65
C GLU A 409 -5.30 -24.73 -5.21
N THR A 410 -4.45 -25.62 -4.75
CA THR A 410 -3.68 -25.46 -3.52
C THR A 410 -2.40 -24.71 -3.85
N ILE A 411 -2.37 -23.43 -3.49
CA ILE A 411 -1.24 -22.54 -3.75
C ILE A 411 -0.51 -22.26 -2.44
N LYS A 412 0.81 -22.31 -2.49
CA LYS A 412 1.69 -21.92 -1.39
C LYS A 412 2.51 -20.71 -1.80
N ASP A 413 2.82 -19.87 -0.84
CA ASP A 413 3.78 -18.78 -1.04
C ASP A 413 5.24 -19.30 -0.99
N VAL A 414 6.20 -18.38 -1.16
CA VAL A 414 7.64 -18.71 -1.17
C VAL A 414 8.16 -19.22 0.19
N GLU A 415 7.39 -19.05 1.27
CA GLU A 415 7.70 -19.56 2.62
C GLU A 415 7.01 -20.90 2.91
N GLY A 416 6.25 -21.44 1.95
CA GLY A 416 5.50 -22.69 2.06
C GLY A 416 4.15 -22.56 2.77
N ASP A 417 3.72 -21.35 3.12
CA ASP A 417 2.42 -21.13 3.74
C ASP A 417 1.30 -21.25 2.71
N MET A 418 0.19 -21.83 3.15
CA MET A 418 -1.01 -21.97 2.32
C MET A 418 -1.66 -20.63 2.06
N ILE A 419 -1.88 -20.28 0.79
CA ILE A 419 -2.68 -19.15 0.40
C ILE A 419 -4.16 -19.50 0.56
N PRO A 420 -4.97 -18.68 1.26
CA PRO A 420 -6.40 -18.91 1.38
C PRO A 420 -7.09 -18.95 0.02
N LYS A 421 -8.24 -19.64 -0.07
CA LYS A 421 -9.04 -19.69 -1.30
C LYS A 421 -9.66 -18.33 -1.60
N GLU A 422 -9.57 -17.91 -2.87
CA GLU A 422 -10.20 -16.68 -3.37
C GLU A 422 -10.66 -16.87 -4.82
N LYS A 423 -11.76 -16.23 -5.21
CA LYS A 423 -12.23 -16.21 -6.60
C LYS A 423 -11.34 -15.31 -7.45
N MET A 424 -10.11 -15.75 -7.68
CA MET A 424 -9.13 -15.04 -8.48
C MET A 424 -8.42 -16.01 -9.42
N SER A 425 -8.17 -15.57 -10.64
CA SER A 425 -7.30 -16.28 -11.60
C SER A 425 -6.20 -15.34 -12.08
N ILE A 426 -4.97 -15.86 -12.17
CA ILE A 426 -3.82 -15.13 -12.71
C ILE A 426 -3.27 -15.89 -13.91
N PHE A 427 -3.13 -15.19 -15.04
CA PHE A 427 -2.56 -15.69 -16.29
C PHE A 427 -1.20 -15.04 -16.51
N GLU A 428 -0.17 -15.85 -16.77
CA GLU A 428 1.17 -15.39 -17.12
C GLU A 428 1.46 -15.73 -18.58
N LEU A 429 1.95 -14.75 -19.34
CA LEU A 429 2.23 -14.88 -20.75
C LEU A 429 3.75 -15.02 -20.98
N GLU A 430 4.13 -15.61 -22.12
CA GLU A 430 5.52 -15.82 -22.53
C GLU A 430 6.35 -14.53 -22.54
N ASP A 431 5.75 -13.41 -22.88
CA ASP A 431 6.37 -12.08 -22.88
C ASP A 431 6.38 -11.37 -21.53
N ARG A 432 6.11 -12.12 -20.44
CA ARG A 432 6.02 -11.65 -19.04
C ARG A 432 4.86 -10.68 -18.76
N THR A 433 3.89 -10.59 -19.66
CA THR A 433 2.61 -9.94 -19.34
C THR A 433 1.86 -10.82 -18.35
N ARG A 434 1.19 -10.19 -17.39
CA ARG A 434 0.37 -10.88 -16.41
C ARG A 434 -1.02 -10.25 -16.36
N ILE A 435 -2.04 -11.08 -16.25
CA ILE A 435 -3.45 -10.65 -16.15
C ILE A 435 -4.03 -11.32 -14.92
N ALA A 436 -4.51 -10.54 -13.96
CA ALA A 436 -5.28 -11.06 -12.83
C ALA A 436 -6.74 -10.66 -12.98
N VAL A 437 -7.65 -11.59 -12.74
CA VAL A 437 -9.10 -11.40 -12.86
C VAL A 437 -9.77 -11.84 -11.57
N ARG A 438 -10.61 -10.97 -10.99
CA ARG A 438 -11.38 -11.29 -9.78
C ARG A 438 -12.67 -10.49 -9.70
N PRO A 439 -13.76 -11.03 -9.10
CA PRO A 439 -14.92 -10.22 -8.77
C PRO A 439 -14.60 -9.23 -7.64
N SER A 440 -15.28 -8.09 -7.60
CA SER A 440 -15.25 -7.21 -6.43
C SER A 440 -16.08 -7.85 -5.30
N GLY A 441 -15.59 -7.74 -4.06
CA GLY A 441 -16.34 -8.23 -2.89
C GLY A 441 -17.46 -7.28 -2.42
N THR A 442 -17.41 -6.01 -2.82
CA THR A 442 -18.29 -4.95 -2.30
C THR A 442 -19.13 -4.25 -3.38
N GLU A 443 -18.78 -4.42 -4.65
CA GLU A 443 -19.40 -3.70 -5.75
C GLU A 443 -19.77 -4.66 -6.90
N PRO A 444 -20.82 -4.40 -7.69
CA PRO A 444 -21.27 -5.27 -8.77
C PRO A 444 -20.36 -5.16 -10.00
N LYS A 445 -19.08 -5.51 -9.86
CA LYS A 445 -18.08 -5.44 -10.91
C LYS A 445 -17.07 -6.58 -10.88
N ILE A 446 -16.50 -6.88 -12.03
CA ILE A 446 -15.30 -7.71 -12.17
C ILE A 446 -14.10 -6.80 -12.43
N LYS A 447 -13.00 -7.07 -11.72
CA LYS A 447 -11.75 -6.30 -11.80
C LYS A 447 -10.72 -7.07 -12.61
N TYR A 448 -9.99 -6.36 -13.43
CA TYR A 448 -8.84 -6.83 -14.19
C TYR A 448 -7.62 -6.02 -13.81
N TYR A 449 -6.55 -6.70 -13.45
CA TYR A 449 -5.25 -6.11 -13.18
C TYR A 449 -4.30 -6.55 -14.27
N LEU A 450 -3.77 -5.60 -15.01
CA LEU A 450 -2.91 -5.82 -16.17
C LEU A 450 -1.50 -5.37 -15.82
N PHE A 451 -0.53 -6.23 -16.08
CA PHE A 451 0.86 -5.97 -15.78
C PHE A 451 1.70 -6.19 -17.02
N ALA A 452 2.49 -5.20 -17.38
CA ALA A 452 3.48 -5.33 -18.44
C ALA A 452 4.83 -4.84 -17.96
N GLN A 453 5.89 -5.43 -18.50
CA GLN A 453 7.23 -5.10 -18.08
C GLN A 453 8.23 -5.22 -19.23
N ARG A 454 9.32 -4.47 -19.11
CA ARG A 454 10.52 -4.63 -19.91
C ARG A 454 11.73 -4.53 -19.00
N ARG A 455 12.57 -5.56 -18.95
CA ARG A 455 13.82 -5.55 -18.16
C ARG A 455 15.02 -5.28 -19.04
N PRO A 456 16.06 -4.60 -18.55
CA PRO A 456 17.30 -4.44 -19.30
C PRO A 456 17.95 -5.81 -19.53
N GLN A 457 18.46 -6.01 -20.74
CA GLN A 457 19.16 -7.27 -21.06
C GLN A 457 20.56 -7.33 -20.43
N LYS A 458 21.21 -6.17 -20.34
CA LYS A 458 22.51 -5.99 -19.66
C LYS A 458 22.55 -4.61 -19.02
N GLY A 459 23.08 -4.52 -17.79
CA GLY A 459 23.28 -3.26 -17.09
C GLY A 459 21.96 -2.54 -16.78
N LYS A 460 21.80 -1.34 -17.32
CA LYS A 460 20.64 -0.45 -17.13
C LYS A 460 20.22 0.17 -18.45
N PHE A 461 18.97 0.61 -18.56
CA PHE A 461 18.50 1.41 -19.68
C PHE A 461 19.17 2.80 -19.68
N ASP A 462 19.48 3.33 -20.85
CA ASP A 462 19.71 4.78 -20.99
C ASP A 462 18.37 5.55 -21.04
N SER A 463 18.44 6.87 -20.93
CA SER A 463 17.23 7.70 -20.85
C SER A 463 16.37 7.63 -22.11
N ALA A 464 16.98 7.58 -23.30
CA ALA A 464 16.25 7.53 -24.57
C ALA A 464 15.57 6.16 -24.75
N GLU A 465 16.25 5.09 -24.37
CA GLU A 465 15.72 3.75 -24.38
C GLU A 465 14.55 3.62 -23.39
N LEU A 466 14.67 4.17 -22.18
CA LEU A 466 13.61 4.14 -21.18
C LEU A 466 12.34 4.85 -21.67
N GLU A 467 12.48 6.05 -22.27
CA GLU A 467 11.32 6.80 -22.81
C GLU A 467 10.62 6.03 -23.93
N ARG A 468 11.38 5.40 -24.84
CA ARG A 468 10.79 4.53 -25.87
C ARG A 468 10.05 3.35 -25.27
N ILE A 469 10.62 2.69 -24.25
CA ILE A 469 10.01 1.56 -23.55
C ILE A 469 8.74 1.97 -22.83
N LYS A 470 8.71 3.13 -22.17
CA LYS A 470 7.49 3.66 -21.52
C LYS A 470 6.33 3.77 -22.51
N SER A 471 6.58 4.31 -23.72
CA SER A 471 5.55 4.42 -24.76
C SER A 471 5.09 3.03 -25.24
N GLU A 472 6.04 2.17 -25.64
CA GLU A 472 5.74 0.83 -26.19
C GLU A 472 4.93 -0.03 -25.21
N VAL A 473 5.32 -0.03 -23.94
CA VAL A 473 4.67 -0.87 -22.91
C VAL A 473 3.34 -0.27 -22.47
N GLY A 474 3.21 1.06 -22.44
CA GLY A 474 1.93 1.74 -22.19
C GLY A 474 0.89 1.42 -23.28
N GLU A 475 1.25 1.58 -24.55
CA GLU A 475 0.39 1.24 -25.68
C GLU A 475 -0.02 -0.25 -25.69
N LYS A 476 0.88 -1.12 -25.24
CA LYS A 476 0.57 -2.54 -25.10
C LYS A 476 -0.54 -2.78 -24.08
N LEU A 477 -0.51 -2.11 -22.92
CA LEU A 477 -1.56 -2.23 -21.91
C LEU A 477 -2.91 -1.68 -22.39
N ASP A 478 -2.92 -0.63 -23.20
CA ASP A 478 -4.15 -0.11 -23.80
C ASP A 478 -4.78 -1.13 -24.74
N ARG A 479 -3.97 -1.71 -25.66
CA ARG A 479 -4.44 -2.79 -26.55
C ARG A 479 -4.90 -4.03 -25.79
N LEU A 480 -4.22 -4.36 -24.69
CA LEU A 480 -4.58 -5.49 -23.84
C LEU A 480 -5.95 -5.27 -23.18
N TRP A 481 -6.20 -4.07 -22.68
CA TRP A 481 -7.50 -3.72 -22.09
C TRP A 481 -8.63 -3.79 -23.12
N ASP A 482 -8.43 -3.24 -24.30
CA ASP A 482 -9.41 -3.31 -25.40
C ASP A 482 -9.71 -4.75 -25.81
N TRP A 483 -8.68 -5.60 -25.86
CA TRP A 483 -8.84 -7.01 -26.14
C TRP A 483 -9.66 -7.74 -25.06
N LEU A 484 -9.37 -7.50 -23.78
CA LEU A 484 -10.09 -8.12 -22.66
C LEU A 484 -11.56 -7.72 -22.60
N GLN A 485 -11.89 -6.46 -22.92
CA GLN A 485 -13.29 -6.03 -23.01
C GLN A 485 -14.06 -6.80 -24.09
N LYS A 486 -13.46 -7.00 -25.27
CA LYS A 486 -14.04 -7.77 -26.37
C LYS A 486 -14.17 -9.27 -26.00
N ASP A 487 -13.16 -9.84 -25.36
CA ASP A 487 -13.20 -11.23 -24.89
C ASP A 487 -14.32 -11.43 -23.85
N ALA A 488 -14.45 -10.54 -22.88
CA ALA A 488 -15.51 -10.60 -21.88
C ALA A 488 -16.92 -10.53 -22.52
N GLN A 489 -17.12 -9.66 -23.48
CA GLN A 489 -18.38 -9.59 -24.26
C GLN A 489 -18.65 -10.89 -25.00
N SER A 490 -17.65 -11.45 -25.70
CA SER A 490 -17.77 -12.72 -26.42
C SER A 490 -18.12 -13.89 -25.49
N ARG A 491 -17.54 -13.93 -24.28
CA ARG A 491 -17.85 -14.97 -23.28
C ARG A 491 -19.26 -14.87 -22.71
N LEU A 492 -19.82 -13.67 -22.61
CA LEU A 492 -21.18 -13.44 -22.15
C LEU A 492 -22.24 -13.72 -23.23
N SER A 493 -21.86 -13.65 -24.50
CA SER A 493 -22.77 -13.91 -25.65
C SER A 493 -22.92 -15.40 -25.95
N LYS A 494 -22.09 -16.24 -25.38
CA LYS A 494 -22.14 -17.71 -25.41
C LYS A 494 -22.90 -18.27 -24.21
#